data_42aee6deec4c223e7d56555bc0e2c044
#
_entry.id   42aee6deec4c223e7d56555bc0e2c044
#
_cell.length_a   1.000
_cell.length_b   1.000
_cell.length_c   1.000
_cell.angle_alpha   90.00
_cell.angle_beta   90.00
_cell.angle_gamma   90.00
#
_symmetry.space_group_name_H-M   'P 1'
#
loop_
_entity.id
_entity.type
_entity.pdbx_description
1 polymer ?
#
loop_
_entity_poly.entity_id
_entity_poly.type
_entity_poly.pdbx_seq_one_letter_code
_entity_poly.pdbx_strand_id
1 'polypeptide(L)'
;MRKISKILLGLVLVFLVLGLLGCQNNETNNEPYIITFVDYYGNVIKEVNCDGESICEIQEPTKPANVGQRYFTRWSIWPSEWENINEDTIIKPIYTLDNRVITIGGRSIYFYSFFIMIGIFVALGIGVRETGRIGLKKDDLIDGFLWIVPIAILGARLWYVVFEWNQFVYGGFFPSLLRILGFSSGTLDFSSFGLSGLAIHGAFFVALICAYFYTKKRKIDIFKVFDIVAVGFIIAQAFGRWGNFFNQEAHGGIVGGAIGDTMNLSLEQQFNFLRYTLHLPEFIVNNMYITRGLHSVAVEPFTGYYHPTFFYESMINLMGFGIMLLLRRYKKIHFGELLSFYLIWYGGLRIFIESMRTDPLVFEIFGITMKSATVTSILMILAGIGLSVFIRLRRKGMDYSTAKNPWF
;
A
#
# COMPACT_ATOMS: atom_id res chain seq x y z
N MET A 1 -16.52 52.80 -18.73
CA MET A 1 -16.08 52.85 -17.30
C MET A 1 -17.21 52.93 -16.28
N ARG A 2 -18.33 53.65 -16.48
CA ARG A 2 -19.43 53.75 -15.49
C ARG A 2 -20.27 52.48 -15.23
N LYS A 3 -20.32 51.46 -16.11
CA LYS A 3 -21.05 50.22 -15.90
C LYS A 3 -20.29 49.19 -15.01
N ILE A 4 -18.96 49.15 -15.11
CA ILE A 4 -18.11 48.23 -14.32
C ILE A 4 -18.06 48.65 -12.85
N SER A 5 -18.05 49.97 -12.57
CA SER A 5 -18.07 50.50 -11.21
C SER A 5 -19.38 50.18 -10.44
N LYS A 6 -20.51 50.09 -11.14
CA LYS A 6 -21.80 49.74 -10.51
C LYS A 6 -21.92 48.26 -10.18
N ILE A 7 -21.30 47.37 -11.00
CA ILE A 7 -21.26 45.93 -10.75
C ILE A 7 -20.32 45.62 -9.57
N LEU A 8 -19.16 46.30 -9.52
CA LEU A 8 -18.21 46.14 -8.40
C LEU A 8 -18.82 46.63 -7.09
N LEU A 9 -19.55 47.76 -7.09
CA LEU A 9 -20.25 48.29 -5.92
C LEU A 9 -21.38 47.36 -5.46
N GLY A 10 -22.09 46.71 -6.39
CA GLY A 10 -23.13 45.70 -6.10
C GLY A 10 -22.55 44.46 -5.47
N LEU A 11 -21.41 43.97 -5.97
CA LEU A 11 -20.72 42.81 -5.39
C LEU A 11 -20.17 43.09 -4.00
N VAL A 12 -19.59 44.27 -3.75
CA VAL A 12 -19.12 44.66 -2.44
C VAL A 12 -20.27 44.80 -1.43
N LEU A 13 -21.44 45.33 -1.86
CA LEU A 13 -22.63 45.38 -1.00
C LEU A 13 -23.20 44.02 -0.69
N VAL A 14 -23.20 43.07 -1.62
CA VAL A 14 -23.62 41.68 -1.40
C VAL A 14 -22.66 40.97 -0.43
N PHE A 15 -21.36 41.18 -0.53
CA PHE A 15 -20.38 40.64 0.42
C PHE A 15 -20.50 41.25 1.81
N LEU A 16 -20.81 42.57 1.90
CA LEU A 16 -21.07 43.22 3.19
C LEU A 16 -22.38 42.73 3.86
N VAL A 17 -23.43 42.51 3.08
CA VAL A 17 -24.70 41.95 3.60
C VAL A 17 -24.55 40.49 3.98
N LEU A 18 -23.79 39.68 3.22
CA LEU A 18 -23.48 38.28 3.60
C LEU A 18 -22.57 38.20 4.81
N GLY A 19 -21.65 39.18 4.97
CA GLY A 19 -20.78 39.30 6.18
C GLY A 19 -21.56 39.71 7.42
N LEU A 20 -22.64 40.48 7.29
CA LEU A 20 -23.49 40.87 8.42
C LEU A 20 -24.54 39.83 8.80
N LEU A 21 -24.87 38.89 7.88
CA LEU A 21 -25.73 37.71 8.17
C LEU A 21 -24.95 36.56 8.81
N GLY A 22 -23.62 36.65 8.88
CA GLY A 22 -22.74 35.61 9.46
C GLY A 22 -22.46 35.79 10.97
N CYS A 23 -22.99 36.82 11.63
CA CYS A 23 -23.05 36.84 13.07
C CYS A 23 -24.29 36.03 13.53
N GLN A 24 -24.18 34.68 13.49
CA GLN A 24 -24.99 33.88 14.38
C GLN A 24 -24.55 34.21 15.78
N ASN A 25 -25.42 34.88 16.54
CA ASN A 25 -25.36 34.86 17.99
C ASN A 25 -25.35 33.38 18.36
N ASN A 26 -24.26 32.91 18.92
CA ASN A 26 -24.27 31.68 19.73
C ASN A 26 -25.12 32.06 20.97
N GLU A 27 -26.43 31.92 20.85
CA GLU A 27 -27.27 31.77 22.03
C GLU A 27 -26.78 30.48 22.69
N THR A 28 -26.11 30.62 23.83
CA THR A 28 -25.84 29.51 24.72
C THR A 28 -27.20 28.95 25.11
N ASN A 29 -27.58 27.78 24.54
CA ASN A 29 -28.72 27.03 25.01
C ASN A 29 -28.39 26.64 26.45
N ASN A 30 -29.02 27.32 27.41
CA ASN A 30 -28.89 27.01 28.82
C ASN A 30 -29.83 25.86 29.25
N GLU A 31 -30.22 25.01 28.31
CA GLU A 31 -31.02 23.83 28.61
C GLU A 31 -30.11 22.64 28.96
N PRO A 32 -30.50 21.82 29.94
CA PRO A 32 -29.74 20.62 30.27
C PRO A 32 -29.66 19.69 29.06
N TYR A 33 -28.50 19.06 28.83
CA TYR A 33 -28.27 18.12 27.73
C TYR A 33 -27.50 16.88 28.21
N ILE A 34 -27.55 15.81 27.40
CA ILE A 34 -26.93 14.52 27.72
C ILE A 34 -25.88 14.17 26.67
N ILE A 35 -24.68 13.86 27.13
CA ILE A 35 -23.63 13.30 26.28
C ILE A 35 -23.52 11.81 26.52
N THR A 36 -23.79 11.02 25.47
CA THR A 36 -23.85 9.56 25.54
C THR A 36 -22.68 8.95 24.78
N PHE A 37 -21.84 8.19 25.46
CA PHE A 37 -20.79 7.38 24.84
C PHE A 37 -21.32 5.96 24.59
N VAL A 38 -21.15 5.47 23.36
CA VAL A 38 -21.64 4.15 22.97
C VAL A 38 -20.49 3.24 22.51
N ASP A 39 -20.74 1.92 22.55
CA ASP A 39 -19.81 0.94 21.96
C ASP A 39 -20.05 0.78 20.44
N TYR A 40 -19.31 -0.17 19.83
CA TYR A 40 -19.45 -0.47 18.39
C TYR A 40 -20.87 -0.90 18.00
N TYR A 41 -21.61 -1.54 18.90
CA TYR A 41 -22.97 -2.04 18.67
C TYR A 41 -24.05 -1.03 19.04
N GLY A 42 -23.66 0.13 19.58
CA GLY A 42 -24.59 1.18 20.03
C GLY A 42 -25.05 1.04 21.49
N ASN A 43 -24.47 0.10 22.25
CA ASN A 43 -24.78 0.02 23.69
C ASN A 43 -24.13 1.16 24.44
N VAL A 44 -24.82 1.72 25.41
CA VAL A 44 -24.32 2.83 26.23
C VAL A 44 -23.19 2.35 27.13
N ILE A 45 -22.04 3.04 27.03
CA ILE A 45 -20.87 2.86 27.91
C ILE A 45 -20.95 3.83 29.10
N LYS A 46 -21.30 5.08 28.78
CA LYS A 46 -21.37 6.17 29.78
C LYS A 46 -22.33 7.25 29.31
N GLU A 47 -23.09 7.77 30.25
CA GLU A 47 -23.91 8.99 30.07
C GLU A 47 -23.40 10.07 31.01
N VAL A 48 -23.34 11.30 30.53
CA VAL A 48 -22.96 12.48 31.27
C VAL A 48 -24.08 13.49 31.13
N ASN A 49 -24.73 13.84 32.26
CA ASN A 49 -25.75 14.87 32.30
C ASN A 49 -25.07 16.21 32.55
N CYS A 50 -25.27 17.18 31.67
CA CYS A 50 -24.75 18.53 31.73
C CYS A 50 -25.90 19.51 32.02
N ASP A 51 -25.69 20.46 32.94
CA ASP A 51 -26.74 21.37 33.38
C ASP A 51 -27.00 22.54 32.40
N GLY A 52 -26.13 22.73 31.39
CA GLY A 52 -26.21 23.80 30.41
C GLY A 52 -25.75 25.15 30.93
N GLU A 53 -25.58 25.33 32.25
CA GLU A 53 -25.16 26.59 32.87
C GLU A 53 -23.63 26.71 33.04
N SER A 54 -22.93 25.58 33.12
CA SER A 54 -21.49 25.48 33.32
C SER A 54 -20.82 24.61 32.26
N ILE A 55 -19.48 24.73 32.12
CA ILE A 55 -18.69 23.82 31.26
C ILE A 55 -18.82 22.40 31.83
N CYS A 56 -19.32 21.48 31.01
CA CYS A 56 -19.50 20.10 31.41
C CYS A 56 -18.16 19.36 31.53
N GLU A 57 -17.77 18.98 32.74
CA GLU A 57 -16.57 18.19 32.97
C GLU A 57 -16.76 16.73 32.57
N ILE A 58 -16.19 16.34 31.44
CA ILE A 58 -16.32 14.99 30.90
C ILE A 58 -15.05 14.20 31.16
N GLN A 59 -15.12 13.21 32.03
CA GLN A 59 -14.03 12.23 32.18
C GLN A 59 -14.12 11.21 31.05
N GLU A 60 -12.98 10.96 30.37
CA GLU A 60 -12.92 9.96 29.31
C GLU A 60 -13.42 8.60 29.81
N PRO A 61 -14.39 7.97 29.10
CA PRO A 61 -14.87 6.66 29.47
C PRO A 61 -13.84 5.58 29.16
N THR A 62 -14.06 4.38 29.70
CA THR A 62 -13.24 3.22 29.36
C THR A 62 -13.26 2.97 27.87
N LYS A 63 -12.08 2.70 27.28
CA LYS A 63 -11.96 2.39 25.87
C LYS A 63 -12.78 1.15 25.52
N PRO A 64 -13.61 1.20 24.46
CA PRO A 64 -14.42 0.05 24.05
C PRO A 64 -13.51 -1.08 23.57
N ALA A 65 -14.00 -2.32 23.71
CA ALA A 65 -13.29 -3.51 23.27
C ALA A 65 -13.08 -3.53 21.75
N ASN A 66 -11.98 -4.17 21.30
CA ASN A 66 -11.75 -4.44 19.90
C ASN A 66 -12.83 -5.35 19.32
N VAL A 67 -13.19 -5.17 18.05
CA VAL A 67 -14.24 -5.93 17.36
C VAL A 67 -13.63 -6.73 16.22
N GLY A 68 -13.38 -8.01 16.45
CA GLY A 68 -12.69 -8.87 15.50
C GLY A 68 -11.27 -8.38 15.24
N GLN A 69 -10.97 -7.98 14.00
CA GLN A 69 -9.66 -7.43 13.60
C GLN A 69 -9.62 -5.88 13.62
N ARG A 70 -10.66 -5.25 14.14
CA ARG A 70 -10.77 -3.79 14.22
C ARG A 70 -10.32 -3.32 15.60
N TYR A 71 -9.39 -2.37 15.62
CA TYR A 71 -8.88 -1.78 16.84
C TYR A 71 -9.48 -0.40 17.06
N PHE A 72 -9.88 -0.09 18.29
CA PHE A 72 -10.35 1.25 18.65
C PHE A 72 -9.22 2.27 18.44
N THR A 73 -9.52 3.37 17.73
CA THR A 73 -8.56 4.43 17.42
C THR A 73 -8.82 5.68 18.26
N ARG A 74 -10.05 6.18 18.24
CA ARG A 74 -10.47 7.39 18.93
C ARG A 74 -11.99 7.45 19.05
N TRP A 75 -12.46 8.42 19.77
CA TRP A 75 -13.86 8.82 19.74
C TRP A 75 -14.18 9.69 18.51
N SER A 76 -15.43 9.75 18.09
CA SER A 76 -15.87 10.53 16.93
C SER A 76 -15.66 12.03 17.09
N ILE A 77 -15.68 12.51 18.34
CA ILE A 77 -15.35 13.87 18.74
C ILE A 77 -14.10 13.79 19.60
N TRP A 78 -13.13 14.68 19.36
CA TRP A 78 -11.89 14.71 20.15
C TRP A 78 -12.14 15.19 21.58
N PRO A 79 -11.41 14.70 22.59
CA PRO A 79 -11.54 15.18 23.96
C PRO A 79 -11.36 16.68 24.12
N SER A 80 -10.52 17.33 23.31
CA SER A 80 -10.33 18.78 23.26
C SER A 80 -11.56 19.56 22.79
N GLU A 81 -12.52 18.90 22.14
CA GLU A 81 -13.74 19.51 21.63
C GLU A 81 -14.95 19.25 22.56
N TRP A 82 -14.81 18.39 23.58
CA TRP A 82 -15.93 18.01 24.45
C TRP A 82 -16.49 19.18 25.27
N GLU A 83 -15.63 20.11 25.66
CA GLU A 83 -16.03 21.33 26.38
C GLU A 83 -16.94 22.26 25.56
N ASN A 84 -16.96 22.09 24.23
CA ASN A 84 -17.77 22.89 23.31
C ASN A 84 -19.13 22.25 22.98
N ILE A 85 -19.43 21.09 23.53
CA ILE A 85 -20.70 20.39 23.30
C ILE A 85 -21.77 21.08 24.17
N ASN A 86 -22.86 21.51 23.56
CA ASN A 86 -23.96 22.25 24.18
C ASN A 86 -25.36 21.73 23.82
N GLU A 87 -25.43 20.49 23.30
CA GLU A 87 -26.66 19.81 22.92
C GLU A 87 -26.53 18.28 23.11
N ASP A 88 -27.65 17.58 23.11
CA ASP A 88 -27.68 16.13 23.19
C ASP A 88 -26.80 15.51 22.11
N THR A 89 -25.74 14.81 22.54
CA THR A 89 -24.72 14.32 21.61
C THR A 89 -24.36 12.87 21.88
N ILE A 90 -24.35 12.05 20.81
CA ILE A 90 -23.87 10.66 20.86
C ILE A 90 -22.46 10.60 20.33
N ILE A 91 -21.51 10.24 21.19
CA ILE A 91 -20.10 10.07 20.84
C ILE A 91 -19.84 8.59 20.53
N LYS A 92 -19.46 8.30 19.29
CA LYS A 92 -19.24 6.95 18.77
C LYS A 92 -17.76 6.61 18.72
N PRO A 93 -17.38 5.33 18.91
CA PRO A 93 -16.01 4.90 18.71
C PRO A 93 -15.68 4.77 17.23
N ILE A 94 -14.47 5.17 16.88
CA ILE A 94 -13.89 4.98 15.54
C ILE A 94 -12.88 3.84 15.62
N TYR A 95 -12.94 2.95 14.63
CA TYR A 95 -12.10 1.76 14.55
C TYR A 95 -11.27 1.73 13.27
N THR A 96 -10.19 0.96 13.29
CA THR A 96 -9.44 0.57 12.08
C THR A 96 -10.32 -0.30 11.17
N LEU A 97 -9.89 -0.49 9.93
CA LEU A 97 -10.60 -1.35 8.98
C LEU A 97 -10.36 -2.83 9.29
N ASP A 98 -11.30 -3.68 8.90
CA ASP A 98 -11.09 -5.14 8.86
C ASP A 98 -10.21 -5.49 7.65
N ASN A 99 -9.22 -6.33 7.83
CA ASN A 99 -8.35 -6.77 6.74
C ASN A 99 -8.93 -7.93 5.91
N ARG A 100 -10.12 -8.44 6.28
CA ARG A 100 -10.83 -9.53 5.60
C ARG A 100 -11.85 -8.99 4.62
N VAL A 101 -11.86 -9.55 3.40
CA VAL A 101 -12.89 -9.27 2.38
C VAL A 101 -14.15 -10.06 2.68
N ILE A 102 -13.99 -11.38 2.89
CA ILE A 102 -15.10 -12.32 3.14
C ILE A 102 -14.57 -13.57 3.87
N THR A 103 -15.43 -14.18 4.66
CA THR A 103 -15.14 -15.47 5.30
C THR A 103 -16.15 -16.51 4.83
N ILE A 104 -15.68 -17.60 4.22
CA ILE A 104 -16.49 -18.70 3.69
C ILE A 104 -16.00 -20.01 4.30
N GLY A 105 -16.89 -20.76 4.95
CA GLY A 105 -16.55 -22.05 5.54
C GLY A 105 -15.40 -22.00 6.56
N GLY A 106 -15.30 -20.93 7.35
CA GLY A 106 -14.24 -20.72 8.34
C GLY A 106 -12.90 -20.24 7.76
N ARG A 107 -12.77 -20.09 6.44
CA ARG A 107 -11.57 -19.55 5.79
C ARG A 107 -11.81 -18.10 5.34
N SER A 108 -10.91 -17.20 5.70
CA SER A 108 -11.00 -15.78 5.34
C SER A 108 -10.17 -15.48 4.10
N ILE A 109 -10.75 -14.71 3.18
CA ILE A 109 -10.03 -14.07 2.07
C ILE A 109 -9.68 -12.67 2.52
N TYR A 110 -8.40 -12.33 2.45
CA TYR A 110 -7.85 -11.06 2.91
C TYR A 110 -7.73 -10.05 1.78
N PHE A 111 -7.87 -8.77 2.07
CA PHE A 111 -7.66 -7.67 1.11
C PHE A 111 -6.27 -7.71 0.48
N TYR A 112 -5.25 -8.18 1.20
CA TYR A 112 -3.91 -8.35 0.65
C TYR A 112 -3.91 -9.25 -0.60
N SER A 113 -4.49 -10.44 -0.50
CA SER A 113 -4.61 -11.37 -1.63
C SER A 113 -5.49 -10.80 -2.75
N PHE A 114 -6.57 -10.10 -2.38
CA PHE A 114 -7.50 -9.48 -3.34
C PHE A 114 -6.79 -8.42 -4.19
N PHE A 115 -6.03 -7.50 -3.59
CA PHE A 115 -5.30 -6.47 -4.32
C PHE A 115 -4.16 -7.02 -5.18
N ILE A 116 -3.46 -8.06 -4.72
CA ILE A 116 -2.47 -8.76 -5.55
C ILE A 116 -3.15 -9.36 -6.79
N MET A 117 -4.29 -10.05 -6.63
CA MET A 117 -5.04 -10.63 -7.75
C MET A 117 -5.49 -9.55 -8.75
N ILE A 118 -6.05 -8.45 -8.28
CA ILE A 118 -6.41 -7.31 -9.15
C ILE A 118 -5.17 -6.82 -9.91
N GLY A 119 -4.06 -6.60 -9.22
CA GLY A 119 -2.81 -6.13 -9.83
C GLY A 119 -2.33 -7.08 -10.94
N ILE A 120 -2.38 -8.38 -10.71
CA ILE A 120 -2.01 -9.41 -11.70
C ILE A 120 -2.95 -9.37 -12.91
N PHE A 121 -4.28 -9.34 -12.72
CA PHE A 121 -5.23 -9.29 -13.82
C PHE A 121 -5.13 -8.01 -14.65
N VAL A 122 -4.95 -6.86 -13.99
CA VAL A 122 -4.73 -5.58 -14.68
C VAL A 122 -3.44 -5.62 -15.49
N ALA A 123 -2.34 -6.10 -14.91
CA ALA A 123 -1.06 -6.24 -15.57
C ALA A 123 -1.15 -7.17 -16.80
N LEU A 124 -1.79 -8.33 -16.65
CA LEU A 124 -2.01 -9.28 -17.73
C LEU A 124 -2.88 -8.69 -18.84
N GLY A 125 -3.99 -8.04 -18.49
CA GLY A 125 -4.90 -7.40 -19.45
C GLY A 125 -4.21 -6.31 -20.27
N ILE A 126 -3.39 -5.45 -19.62
CA ILE A 126 -2.59 -4.44 -20.31
C ILE A 126 -1.53 -5.10 -21.20
N GLY A 127 -0.87 -6.16 -20.71
CA GLY A 127 0.12 -6.91 -21.47
C GLY A 127 -0.48 -7.56 -22.72
N VAL A 128 -1.60 -8.27 -22.60
CA VAL A 128 -2.31 -8.91 -23.71
C VAL A 128 -2.76 -7.89 -24.74
N ARG A 129 -3.22 -6.70 -24.31
CA ARG A 129 -3.57 -5.63 -25.26
C ARG A 129 -2.35 -5.12 -26.02
N GLU A 130 -1.19 -5.06 -25.39
CA GLU A 130 0.05 -4.55 -25.99
C GLU A 130 0.69 -5.54 -26.99
N THR A 131 0.51 -6.85 -26.84
CA THR A 131 1.13 -7.88 -27.70
C THR A 131 0.85 -7.62 -29.17
N GLY A 132 -0.40 -7.37 -29.54
CA GLY A 132 -0.79 -7.13 -30.95
C GLY A 132 -0.12 -5.91 -31.55
N ARG A 133 0.21 -4.90 -30.76
CA ARG A 133 0.86 -3.68 -31.19
C ARG A 133 2.35 -3.88 -31.50
N ILE A 134 3.04 -4.69 -30.72
CA ILE A 134 4.49 -4.94 -30.87
C ILE A 134 4.81 -6.23 -31.67
N GLY A 135 3.78 -6.82 -32.28
CA GLY A 135 3.93 -7.98 -33.17
C GLY A 135 4.15 -9.30 -32.43
N LEU A 136 3.62 -9.43 -31.23
CA LEU A 136 3.53 -10.70 -30.47
C LEU A 136 2.12 -11.28 -30.58
N LYS A 137 2.00 -12.61 -30.45
CA LYS A 137 0.69 -13.27 -30.33
C LYS A 137 0.20 -13.17 -28.89
N LYS A 138 -1.10 -12.95 -28.69
CA LYS A 138 -1.73 -12.93 -27.36
C LYS A 138 -1.52 -14.25 -26.61
N ASP A 139 -1.66 -15.36 -27.33
CA ASP A 139 -1.52 -16.70 -26.78
C ASP A 139 -0.11 -16.95 -26.25
N ASP A 140 0.94 -16.41 -26.91
CA ASP A 140 2.31 -16.57 -26.42
C ASP A 140 2.51 -15.88 -25.05
N LEU A 141 1.84 -14.76 -24.78
CA LEU A 141 1.92 -14.11 -23.47
C LEU A 141 1.09 -14.87 -22.42
N ILE A 142 -0.11 -15.30 -22.77
CA ILE A 142 -1.02 -16.03 -21.86
C ILE A 142 -0.42 -17.39 -21.51
N ASP A 143 0.06 -18.16 -22.50
CA ASP A 143 0.73 -19.44 -22.27
C ASP A 143 1.97 -19.25 -21.38
N GLY A 144 2.80 -18.24 -21.71
CA GLY A 144 3.97 -17.90 -20.89
C GLY A 144 3.60 -17.60 -19.45
N PHE A 145 2.57 -16.82 -19.21
CA PHE A 145 2.05 -16.51 -17.87
C PHE A 145 1.59 -17.78 -17.14
N LEU A 146 0.77 -18.61 -17.79
CA LEU A 146 0.21 -19.83 -17.21
C LEU A 146 1.28 -20.87 -16.85
N TRP A 147 2.41 -20.91 -17.55
CA TRP A 147 3.51 -21.81 -17.24
C TRP A 147 4.53 -21.23 -16.28
N ILE A 148 4.94 -19.98 -16.51
CA ILE A 148 6.04 -19.37 -15.74
C ILE A 148 5.62 -19.07 -14.32
N VAL A 149 4.39 -18.56 -14.10
CA VAL A 149 3.96 -18.14 -12.74
C VAL A 149 3.87 -19.31 -11.77
N PRO A 150 3.22 -20.47 -12.09
CA PRO A 150 3.22 -21.60 -11.17
C PRO A 150 4.63 -22.14 -10.87
N ILE A 151 5.49 -22.23 -11.90
CA ILE A 151 6.88 -22.69 -11.72
C ILE A 151 7.67 -21.69 -10.85
N ALA A 152 7.46 -20.39 -11.03
CA ALA A 152 8.08 -19.35 -10.20
C ALA A 152 7.63 -19.46 -8.73
N ILE A 153 6.36 -19.76 -8.46
CA ILE A 153 5.86 -20.00 -7.09
C ILE A 153 6.56 -21.20 -6.46
N LEU A 154 6.72 -22.29 -7.21
CA LEU A 154 7.52 -23.43 -6.75
C LEU A 154 8.97 -23.05 -6.49
N GLY A 155 9.56 -22.22 -7.35
CA GLY A 155 10.91 -21.66 -7.16
C GLY A 155 11.02 -20.82 -5.88
N ALA A 156 10.02 -19.99 -5.60
CA ALA A 156 9.95 -19.22 -4.36
C ALA A 156 9.93 -20.13 -3.12
N ARG A 157 9.15 -21.21 -3.19
CA ARG A 157 9.05 -22.19 -2.10
C ARG A 157 10.36 -22.95 -1.89
N LEU A 158 10.94 -23.47 -2.96
CA LEU A 158 12.21 -24.21 -2.88
C LEU A 158 13.34 -23.34 -2.34
N TRP A 159 13.41 -22.06 -2.77
CA TRP A 159 14.38 -21.12 -2.24
C TRP A 159 14.22 -20.93 -0.73
N TYR A 160 13.00 -20.70 -0.27
CA TYR A 160 12.71 -20.55 1.16
C TYR A 160 13.09 -21.81 1.94
N VAL A 161 12.75 -23.00 1.44
CA VAL A 161 13.08 -24.30 2.05
C VAL A 161 14.59 -24.49 2.18
N VAL A 162 15.36 -24.11 1.16
CA VAL A 162 16.83 -24.23 1.19
C VAL A 162 17.44 -23.37 2.29
N PHE A 163 16.98 -22.15 2.48
CA PHE A 163 17.51 -21.24 3.50
C PHE A 163 16.97 -21.52 4.91
N GLU A 164 15.79 -22.09 5.02
CA GLU A 164 15.14 -22.44 6.29
C GLU A 164 15.05 -23.96 6.50
N TRP A 165 16.07 -24.68 6.04
CA TRP A 165 16.09 -26.14 5.97
C TRP A 165 15.63 -26.85 7.25
N ASN A 166 16.10 -26.38 8.39
CA ASN A 166 15.80 -26.97 9.68
C ASN A 166 14.31 -26.89 10.09
N GLN A 167 13.57 -25.95 9.52
CA GLN A 167 12.12 -25.82 9.78
C GLN A 167 11.29 -26.87 9.00
N PHE A 168 11.87 -27.47 7.95
CA PHE A 168 11.15 -28.38 7.07
C PHE A 168 11.60 -29.83 7.23
N VAL A 169 12.88 -30.05 7.47
CA VAL A 169 13.50 -31.37 7.43
C VAL A 169 13.71 -31.90 8.86
N TYR A 170 12.64 -32.46 9.41
CA TYR A 170 12.65 -33.16 10.71
C TYR A 170 11.55 -34.24 10.76
N GLY A 171 11.68 -35.22 11.66
CA GLY A 171 10.66 -36.26 11.87
C GLY A 171 10.57 -37.31 10.76
N GLY A 172 11.58 -37.42 9.89
CA GLY A 172 11.68 -38.43 8.83
C GLY A 172 11.41 -37.90 7.42
N PHE A 173 11.64 -38.73 6.40
CA PHE A 173 11.59 -38.33 4.99
C PHE A 173 10.18 -37.89 4.55
N PHE A 174 9.15 -38.70 4.78
CA PHE A 174 7.78 -38.38 4.35
C PHE A 174 7.19 -37.15 5.01
N PRO A 175 7.25 -36.97 6.34
CA PRO A 175 6.82 -35.73 6.99
C PRO A 175 7.55 -34.50 6.47
N SER A 176 8.86 -34.59 6.22
CA SER A 176 9.65 -33.50 5.66
C SER A 176 9.21 -33.15 4.24
N LEU A 177 9.01 -34.15 3.37
CA LEU A 177 8.53 -33.94 2.00
C LEU A 177 7.15 -33.24 2.01
N LEU A 178 6.24 -33.65 2.86
CA LEU A 178 4.91 -33.05 2.98
C LEU A 178 4.98 -31.58 3.44
N ARG A 179 5.87 -31.24 4.38
CA ARG A 179 6.09 -29.84 4.78
C ARG A 179 6.67 -29.00 3.65
N ILE A 180 7.61 -29.54 2.89
CA ILE A 180 8.16 -28.88 1.69
C ILE A 180 7.05 -28.60 0.68
N LEU A 181 6.12 -29.53 0.50
CA LEU A 181 4.97 -29.38 -0.39
C LEU A 181 3.86 -28.45 0.14
N GLY A 182 3.94 -28.00 1.40
CA GLY A 182 2.99 -27.05 1.97
C GLY A 182 2.05 -27.61 3.06
N PHE A 183 2.18 -28.88 3.45
CA PHE A 183 1.43 -29.45 4.57
C PHE A 183 2.18 -29.22 5.88
N SER A 184 1.83 -28.18 6.61
CA SER A 184 2.59 -27.74 7.81
C SER A 184 2.65 -28.79 8.93
N SER A 185 1.64 -29.65 9.05
CA SER A 185 1.59 -30.77 9.99
C SER A 185 2.58 -31.89 9.68
N GLY A 186 3.09 -31.98 8.45
CA GLY A 186 3.86 -33.14 7.96
C GLY A 186 3.02 -34.40 7.73
N THR A 187 1.70 -34.25 7.65
CA THR A 187 0.70 -35.28 7.30
C THR A 187 -0.16 -34.78 6.13
N LEU A 188 -0.82 -35.68 5.41
CA LEU A 188 -1.75 -35.33 4.32
C LEU A 188 -3.07 -34.80 4.90
N ASP A 189 -2.97 -33.68 5.61
CA ASP A 189 -4.12 -32.97 6.14
C ASP A 189 -4.32 -31.68 5.33
N PHE A 190 -5.39 -31.64 4.55
CA PHE A 190 -5.73 -30.49 3.71
C PHE A 190 -6.13 -29.26 4.53
N SER A 191 -6.47 -29.41 5.83
CA SER A 191 -6.70 -28.28 6.72
C SER A 191 -5.40 -27.52 7.04
N SER A 192 -4.27 -28.24 7.04
CA SER A 192 -2.93 -27.71 7.28
C SER A 192 -2.21 -27.25 6.01
N PHE A 193 -2.85 -27.41 4.82
CA PHE A 193 -2.24 -27.01 3.56
C PHE A 193 -2.20 -25.50 3.41
N GLY A 194 -1.00 -24.96 3.21
CA GLY A 194 -0.76 -23.55 2.96
C GLY A 194 0.67 -23.31 2.44
N LEU A 195 0.79 -22.52 1.41
CA LEU A 195 2.10 -22.10 0.88
C LEU A 195 2.61 -20.85 1.64
N SER A 196 2.74 -20.96 2.96
CA SER A 196 3.44 -19.96 3.78
C SER A 196 4.96 -20.10 3.60
N GLY A 197 5.71 -19.00 3.65
CA GLY A 197 7.16 -19.03 3.43
C GLY A 197 7.52 -19.17 1.95
N LEU A 198 7.40 -18.05 1.24
CA LEU A 198 7.77 -17.88 -0.16
C LEU A 198 8.84 -16.78 -0.25
N ALA A 199 10.02 -17.13 -0.79
CA ALA A 199 11.10 -16.17 -1.00
C ALA A 199 10.98 -15.56 -2.40
N ILE A 200 10.82 -14.24 -2.48
CA ILE A 200 10.68 -13.51 -3.75
C ILE A 200 11.88 -13.72 -4.68
N HIS A 201 13.08 -13.87 -4.12
CA HIS A 201 14.30 -14.12 -4.88
C HIS A 201 14.22 -15.41 -5.69
N GLY A 202 13.70 -16.49 -5.09
CA GLY A 202 13.51 -17.76 -5.78
C GLY A 202 12.52 -17.66 -6.93
N ALA A 203 11.38 -16.95 -6.72
CA ALA A 203 10.43 -16.68 -7.78
C ALA A 203 11.09 -15.92 -8.95
N PHE A 204 11.83 -14.86 -8.63
CA PHE A 204 12.48 -14.01 -9.64
C PHE A 204 13.48 -14.78 -10.50
N PHE A 205 14.42 -15.51 -9.90
CA PHE A 205 15.43 -16.25 -10.65
C PHE A 205 14.81 -17.36 -11.50
N VAL A 206 13.86 -18.12 -10.95
CA VAL A 206 13.18 -19.17 -11.69
C VAL A 206 12.34 -18.61 -12.83
N ALA A 207 11.59 -17.51 -12.59
CA ALA A 207 10.82 -16.84 -13.64
C ALA A 207 11.72 -16.35 -14.78
N LEU A 208 12.89 -15.77 -14.47
CA LEU A 208 13.83 -15.28 -15.46
C LEU A 208 14.39 -16.43 -16.33
N ILE A 209 14.78 -17.53 -15.72
CA ILE A 209 15.27 -18.72 -16.39
C ILE A 209 14.18 -19.31 -17.30
N CYS A 210 12.97 -19.50 -16.77
CA CYS A 210 11.83 -20.00 -17.53
C CYS A 210 11.47 -19.08 -18.70
N ALA A 211 11.45 -17.75 -18.48
CA ALA A 211 11.19 -16.76 -19.53
C ALA A 211 12.23 -16.84 -20.65
N TYR A 212 13.50 -17.00 -20.32
CA TYR A 212 14.57 -17.17 -21.31
C TYR A 212 14.34 -18.41 -22.18
N PHE A 213 14.13 -19.59 -21.58
CA PHE A 213 13.91 -20.83 -22.36
C PHE A 213 12.60 -20.80 -23.14
N TYR A 214 11.52 -20.24 -22.55
CA TYR A 214 10.23 -20.08 -23.19
C TYR A 214 10.32 -19.20 -24.44
N THR A 215 10.90 -18.02 -24.33
CA THR A 215 11.04 -17.06 -25.43
C THR A 215 11.97 -17.59 -26.53
N LYS A 216 13.05 -18.27 -26.14
CA LYS A 216 13.95 -18.94 -27.10
C LYS A 216 13.25 -20.04 -27.90
N LYS A 217 12.44 -20.91 -27.25
CA LYS A 217 11.68 -21.97 -27.89
C LYS A 217 10.60 -21.41 -28.86
N ARG A 218 9.93 -20.33 -28.47
CA ARG A 218 8.89 -19.66 -29.27
C ARG A 218 9.45 -18.67 -30.31
N LYS A 219 10.77 -18.46 -30.35
CA LYS A 219 11.46 -17.48 -31.21
C LYS A 219 10.93 -16.04 -31.00
N ILE A 220 10.65 -15.70 -29.76
CA ILE A 220 10.17 -14.37 -29.33
C ILE A 220 11.36 -13.56 -28.85
N ASP A 221 11.39 -12.25 -29.18
CA ASP A 221 12.37 -11.33 -28.60
C ASP A 221 12.06 -11.09 -27.11
N ILE A 222 12.95 -11.56 -26.24
CA ILE A 222 12.80 -11.48 -24.78
C ILE A 222 12.66 -10.05 -24.27
N PHE A 223 13.24 -9.06 -24.93
CA PHE A 223 13.16 -7.66 -24.50
C PHE A 223 11.76 -7.07 -24.72
N LYS A 224 11.03 -7.55 -25.75
CA LYS A 224 9.60 -7.21 -25.91
C LYS A 224 8.76 -7.73 -24.74
N VAL A 225 9.06 -8.96 -24.29
CA VAL A 225 8.36 -9.56 -23.15
C VAL A 225 8.73 -8.81 -21.86
N PHE A 226 10.00 -8.48 -21.66
CA PHE A 226 10.45 -7.73 -20.50
C PHE A 226 9.80 -6.33 -20.40
N ASP A 227 9.61 -5.64 -21.51
CA ASP A 227 8.92 -4.35 -21.52
C ASP A 227 7.45 -4.48 -21.12
N ILE A 228 6.75 -5.52 -21.59
CA ILE A 228 5.37 -5.80 -21.15
C ILE A 228 5.34 -6.10 -19.65
N VAL A 229 6.25 -6.94 -19.18
CA VAL A 229 6.32 -7.37 -17.79
C VAL A 229 6.70 -6.20 -16.87
N ALA A 230 7.59 -5.31 -17.28
CA ALA A 230 7.99 -4.14 -16.50
C ALA A 230 6.82 -3.17 -16.28
N VAL A 231 6.02 -2.90 -17.34
CA VAL A 231 4.78 -2.09 -17.23
C VAL A 231 3.76 -2.80 -16.35
N GLY A 232 3.67 -4.13 -16.43
CA GLY A 232 2.82 -4.94 -15.57
C GLY A 232 3.25 -4.91 -14.10
N PHE A 233 4.55 -4.98 -13.82
CA PHE A 233 5.08 -4.96 -12.45
C PHE A 233 4.79 -3.66 -11.74
N ILE A 234 5.03 -2.52 -12.36
CA ILE A 234 4.84 -1.22 -11.69
C ILE A 234 3.37 -0.99 -11.31
N ILE A 235 2.42 -1.38 -12.16
CA ILE A 235 0.98 -1.27 -11.83
C ILE A 235 0.57 -2.31 -10.77
N ALA A 236 1.06 -3.55 -10.86
CA ALA A 236 0.79 -4.57 -9.85
C ALA A 236 1.35 -4.18 -8.47
N GLN A 237 2.53 -3.54 -8.43
CA GLN A 237 3.10 -3.00 -7.19
C GLN A 237 2.22 -1.89 -6.61
N ALA A 238 1.70 -0.98 -7.45
CA ALA A 238 0.79 0.06 -6.98
C ALA A 238 -0.45 -0.53 -6.28
N PHE A 239 -1.06 -1.58 -6.85
CA PHE A 239 -2.17 -2.29 -6.21
C PHE A 239 -1.73 -3.07 -4.96
N GLY A 240 -0.58 -3.75 -5.01
CA GLY A 240 -0.08 -4.54 -3.88
C GLY A 240 0.14 -3.72 -2.60
N ARG A 241 0.50 -2.43 -2.74
CA ARG A 241 0.64 -1.53 -1.59
C ARG A 241 -0.65 -1.29 -0.81
N TRP A 242 -1.81 -1.37 -1.45
CA TRP A 242 -3.09 -1.33 -0.74
C TRP A 242 -3.31 -2.57 0.14
N GLY A 243 -2.73 -3.71 -0.22
CA GLY A 243 -2.69 -4.88 0.67
C GLY A 243 -1.96 -4.60 1.98
N ASN A 244 -0.80 -3.94 1.92
CA ASN A 244 -0.08 -3.52 3.14
C ASN A 244 -0.90 -2.55 4.00
N PHE A 245 -1.67 -1.65 3.38
CA PHE A 245 -2.57 -0.74 4.08
C PHE A 245 -3.61 -1.49 4.95
N PHE A 246 -4.30 -2.49 4.38
CA PHE A 246 -5.28 -3.26 5.14
C PHE A 246 -4.64 -4.13 6.22
N ASN A 247 -3.41 -4.59 6.01
CA ASN A 247 -2.66 -5.33 7.02
C ASN A 247 -1.99 -4.42 8.06
N GLN A 248 -2.04 -3.10 7.89
CA GLN A 248 -1.35 -2.11 8.74
C GLN A 248 0.17 -2.38 8.86
N GLU A 249 0.80 -2.83 7.78
CA GLU A 249 2.22 -3.18 7.72
C GLU A 249 3.00 -2.28 6.76
N ALA A 250 4.33 -2.28 6.86
CA ALA A 250 5.23 -1.52 5.98
C ALA A 250 4.93 -0.01 5.95
N HIS A 251 4.50 0.55 7.08
CA HIS A 251 4.27 1.99 7.26
C HIS A 251 5.59 2.76 7.51
N GLY A 252 5.51 4.08 7.49
CA GLY A 252 6.63 4.97 7.85
C GLY A 252 6.77 5.18 9.36
N GLY A 253 7.53 6.18 9.76
CA GLY A 253 7.64 6.62 11.15
C GLY A 253 6.35 7.26 11.67
N ILE A 254 6.28 7.43 12.99
CA ILE A 254 5.18 8.15 13.62
C ILE A 254 5.13 9.61 13.11
N VAL A 255 3.93 10.12 12.92
CA VAL A 255 3.73 11.50 12.43
C VAL A 255 4.27 12.50 13.44
N GLY A 256 5.08 13.46 12.96
CA GLY A 256 5.75 14.45 13.80
C GLY A 256 7.02 13.94 14.49
N GLY A 257 7.29 12.63 14.45
CA GLY A 257 8.45 12.05 15.12
C GLY A 257 8.30 11.94 16.64
N ALA A 258 9.35 11.43 17.28
CA ALA A 258 9.45 11.31 18.74
C ALA A 258 10.88 11.59 19.21
N ILE A 259 11.03 12.02 20.47
CA ILE A 259 12.30 12.21 21.16
C ILE A 259 12.30 11.33 22.40
N GLY A 260 13.18 10.30 22.44
CA GLY A 260 13.16 9.29 23.49
C GLY A 260 11.82 8.56 23.53
N ASP A 261 11.16 8.53 24.67
CA ASP A 261 9.87 7.88 24.88
C ASP A 261 8.66 8.83 24.71
N THR A 262 8.87 10.04 24.16
CA THR A 262 7.82 11.06 24.05
C THR A 262 7.57 11.41 22.58
N MET A 263 6.30 11.32 22.15
CA MET A 263 5.88 11.79 20.83
C MET A 263 5.90 13.34 20.78
N ASN A 264 6.37 13.89 19.66
CA ASN A 264 6.43 15.35 19.48
C ASN A 264 5.06 16.00 19.26
N LEU A 265 4.09 15.22 18.74
CA LEU A 265 2.73 15.68 18.46
C LEU A 265 1.71 14.83 19.23
N SER A 266 0.63 15.46 19.69
CA SER A 266 -0.53 14.75 20.23
C SER A 266 -1.22 13.90 19.15
N LEU A 267 -2.04 12.92 19.55
CA LEU A 267 -2.79 12.07 18.62
C LEU A 267 -3.70 12.90 17.70
N GLU A 268 -4.33 13.93 18.23
CA GLU A 268 -5.16 14.85 17.45
C GLU A 268 -4.34 15.65 16.43
N GLN A 269 -3.18 16.16 16.81
CA GLN A 269 -2.28 16.86 15.89
C GLN A 269 -1.76 15.94 14.78
N GLN A 270 -1.43 14.67 15.11
CA GLN A 270 -1.03 13.67 14.13
C GLN A 270 -2.16 13.37 13.14
N PHE A 271 -3.39 13.19 13.63
CA PHE A 271 -4.59 12.99 12.80
C PHE A 271 -4.81 14.21 11.89
N ASN A 272 -4.78 15.41 12.45
CA ASN A 272 -5.00 16.66 11.71
C ASN A 272 -3.95 16.87 10.62
N PHE A 273 -2.69 16.51 10.87
CA PHE A 273 -1.65 16.52 9.85
C PHE A 273 -1.99 15.61 8.68
N LEU A 274 -2.36 14.35 8.92
CA LEU A 274 -2.73 13.42 7.85
C LEU A 274 -4.02 13.85 7.14
N ARG A 275 -5.03 14.28 7.89
CA ARG A 275 -6.35 14.60 7.37
C ARG A 275 -6.41 15.92 6.61
N TYR A 276 -5.84 16.98 7.21
CA TYR A 276 -6.00 18.34 6.70
C TYR A 276 -4.76 18.89 5.99
N THR A 277 -3.54 18.49 6.39
CA THR A 277 -2.32 18.91 5.70
C THR A 277 -2.04 18.03 4.48
N LEU A 278 -2.12 16.70 4.63
CA LEU A 278 -1.94 15.76 3.51
C LEU A 278 -3.23 15.49 2.74
N HIS A 279 -4.37 16.03 3.16
CA HIS A 279 -5.69 15.87 2.53
C HIS A 279 -6.10 14.41 2.32
N LEU A 280 -5.69 13.50 3.21
CA LEU A 280 -6.03 12.09 3.09
C LEU A 280 -7.49 11.84 3.50
N PRO A 281 -8.20 10.94 2.82
CA PRO A 281 -9.52 10.49 3.24
C PRO A 281 -9.49 9.91 4.66
N GLU A 282 -10.54 10.15 5.41
CA GLU A 282 -10.60 9.76 6.82
C GLU A 282 -10.43 8.26 7.05
N PHE A 283 -10.95 7.41 6.17
CA PHE A 283 -10.77 5.95 6.27
C PHE A 283 -9.30 5.53 6.16
N ILE A 284 -8.48 6.27 5.38
CA ILE A 284 -7.03 6.06 5.32
C ILE A 284 -6.41 6.48 6.64
N VAL A 285 -6.73 7.69 7.12
CA VAL A 285 -6.15 8.21 8.35
C VAL A 285 -6.45 7.28 9.53
N ASN A 286 -7.71 6.89 9.70
CA ASN A 286 -8.11 6.00 10.80
C ASN A 286 -7.39 4.64 10.76
N ASN A 287 -7.10 4.09 9.58
CA ASN A 287 -6.36 2.83 9.46
C ASN A 287 -4.84 2.98 9.59
N MET A 288 -4.33 4.22 9.60
CA MET A 288 -2.92 4.51 9.91
C MET A 288 -2.65 4.68 11.41
N TYR A 289 -3.66 4.48 12.25
CA TYR A 289 -3.50 4.36 13.69
C TYR A 289 -2.96 2.96 14.03
N ILE A 290 -1.69 2.89 14.41
CA ILE A 290 -0.99 1.65 14.69
C ILE A 290 -0.80 1.54 16.21
N THR A 291 -1.12 0.38 16.77
CA THR A 291 -0.94 0.12 18.19
C THR A 291 0.44 -0.47 18.46
N ARG A 292 1.06 -0.04 19.55
CA ARG A 292 2.37 -0.57 19.98
C ARG A 292 2.34 -2.10 20.05
N GLY A 293 3.32 -2.73 19.40
CA GLY A 293 3.46 -4.19 19.40
C GLY A 293 2.44 -4.95 18.56
N LEU A 294 1.73 -4.28 17.64
CA LEU A 294 0.77 -4.92 16.74
C LEU A 294 1.43 -6.00 15.86
N HIS A 295 2.65 -5.76 15.41
CA HIS A 295 3.42 -6.68 14.57
C HIS A 295 4.54 -7.34 15.36
N SER A 296 4.67 -8.67 15.25
CA SER A 296 5.69 -9.45 15.97
C SER A 296 7.13 -9.18 15.49
N VAL A 297 7.30 -8.60 14.30
CA VAL A 297 8.60 -8.40 13.65
C VAL A 297 9.13 -6.97 13.83
N ALA A 298 8.24 -5.98 13.92
CA ALA A 298 8.59 -4.59 14.16
C ALA A 298 7.85 -4.12 15.41
N VAL A 299 8.60 -3.83 16.46
CA VAL A 299 8.03 -3.26 17.68
C VAL A 299 7.87 -1.76 17.46
N GLU A 300 6.67 -1.33 17.10
CA GLU A 300 6.33 0.09 17.09
C GLU A 300 6.48 0.63 18.50
N PRO A 301 7.34 1.64 18.70
CA PRO A 301 7.61 2.17 20.05
C PRO A 301 6.40 2.89 20.63
N PHE A 302 5.51 3.40 19.77
CA PHE A 302 4.38 4.22 20.18
C PHE A 302 3.07 3.73 19.56
N THR A 303 1.97 3.94 20.27
CA THR A 303 0.63 3.88 19.71
C THR A 303 0.26 5.26 19.16
N GLY A 304 -0.05 5.35 17.87
CA GLY A 304 -0.37 6.63 17.23
C GLY A 304 -0.53 6.53 15.72
N TYR A 305 -0.56 7.68 15.05
CA TYR A 305 -0.70 7.76 13.61
C TYR A 305 0.67 7.75 12.93
N TYR A 306 0.82 6.88 11.94
CA TYR A 306 2.06 6.66 11.19
C TYR A 306 1.95 7.15 9.75
N HIS A 307 3.10 7.47 9.13
CA HIS A 307 3.13 7.92 7.74
C HIS A 307 2.68 6.81 6.78
N PRO A 308 1.73 7.08 5.86
CA PRO A 308 1.17 6.11 4.93
C PRO A 308 2.10 5.86 3.75
N THR A 309 3.25 5.21 3.98
CA THR A 309 4.23 4.91 2.92
C THR A 309 3.63 4.05 1.81
N PHE A 310 2.63 3.21 2.11
CA PHE A 310 1.88 2.47 1.11
C PHE A 310 1.26 3.40 0.05
N PHE A 311 0.67 4.52 0.50
CA PHE A 311 0.03 5.51 -0.35
C PHE A 311 1.05 6.26 -1.19
N TYR A 312 2.16 6.71 -0.59
CA TYR A 312 3.23 7.39 -1.30
C TYR A 312 3.82 6.50 -2.39
N GLU A 313 4.14 5.26 -2.05
CA GLU A 313 4.70 4.30 -3.01
C GLU A 313 3.69 3.92 -4.10
N SER A 314 2.41 3.75 -3.76
CA SER A 314 1.35 3.49 -4.74
C SER A 314 1.21 4.65 -5.73
N MET A 315 1.14 5.91 -5.25
CA MET A 315 0.99 7.08 -6.11
C MET A 315 2.20 7.29 -7.03
N ILE A 316 3.42 7.13 -6.50
CA ILE A 316 4.63 7.25 -7.31
C ILE A 316 4.73 6.11 -8.34
N ASN A 317 4.32 4.88 -7.99
CA ASN A 317 4.23 3.79 -8.95
C ASN A 317 3.18 4.04 -10.04
N LEU A 318 2.01 4.59 -9.70
CA LEU A 318 1.00 5.01 -10.68
C LEU A 318 1.53 6.11 -11.62
N MET A 319 2.29 7.06 -11.10
CA MET A 319 2.95 8.09 -11.91
C MET A 319 3.98 7.46 -12.86
N GLY A 320 4.85 6.58 -12.35
CA GLY A 320 5.81 5.82 -13.16
C GLY A 320 5.12 4.97 -14.24
N PHE A 321 4.02 4.32 -13.89
CA PHE A 321 3.19 3.59 -14.85
C PHE A 321 2.66 4.50 -15.96
N GLY A 322 2.11 5.67 -15.61
CA GLY A 322 1.65 6.66 -16.58
C GLY A 322 2.77 7.11 -17.52
N ILE A 323 3.97 7.38 -16.98
CA ILE A 323 5.16 7.72 -17.78
C ILE A 323 5.54 6.57 -18.73
N MET A 324 5.54 5.32 -18.26
CA MET A 324 5.83 4.15 -19.10
C MET A 324 4.81 3.98 -20.22
N LEU A 325 3.51 4.25 -19.96
CA LEU A 325 2.48 4.25 -20.99
C LEU A 325 2.72 5.32 -22.08
N LEU A 326 3.27 6.47 -21.72
CA LEU A 326 3.66 7.51 -22.66
C LEU A 326 4.94 7.13 -23.41
N LEU A 327 5.98 6.67 -22.71
CA LEU A 327 7.25 6.26 -23.30
C LEU A 327 7.09 5.18 -24.36
N ARG A 328 6.26 4.16 -24.13
CA ARG A 328 6.01 3.11 -25.12
C ARG A 328 5.32 3.61 -26.40
N ARG A 329 4.81 4.86 -26.43
CA ARG A 329 4.27 5.52 -27.62
C ARG A 329 5.34 6.30 -28.37
N TYR A 330 6.48 6.54 -27.76
CA TYR A 330 7.55 7.29 -28.36
C TYR A 330 8.42 6.40 -29.25
N LYS A 331 8.43 6.66 -30.54
CA LYS A 331 9.03 5.80 -31.57
C LYS A 331 10.53 5.56 -31.43
N LYS A 332 11.25 6.46 -30.74
CA LYS A 332 12.71 6.35 -30.54
C LYS A 332 13.12 5.45 -29.37
N ILE A 333 12.17 4.94 -28.60
CA ILE A 333 12.43 3.98 -27.50
C ILE A 333 12.71 2.61 -28.10
N HIS A 334 13.75 1.95 -27.63
CA HIS A 334 14.12 0.60 -28.06
C HIS A 334 13.46 -0.44 -27.13
N PHE A 335 13.20 -1.64 -27.68
CA PHE A 335 12.71 -2.73 -26.86
C PHE A 335 13.71 -3.13 -25.77
N GLY A 336 13.26 -3.15 -24.52
CA GLY A 336 14.04 -3.33 -23.29
C GLY A 336 14.30 -2.04 -22.52
N GLU A 337 14.08 -0.84 -23.13
CA GLU A 337 14.28 0.42 -22.41
C GLU A 337 13.18 0.72 -21.39
N LEU A 338 11.96 0.15 -21.53
CA LEU A 338 10.94 0.24 -20.49
C LEU A 338 11.33 -0.56 -19.25
N LEU A 339 11.97 -1.73 -19.42
CA LEU A 339 12.57 -2.44 -18.29
C LEU A 339 13.67 -1.62 -17.64
N SER A 340 14.57 -0.99 -18.44
CA SER A 340 15.61 -0.11 -17.91
C SER A 340 15.02 1.05 -17.09
N PHE A 341 13.97 1.70 -17.61
CA PHE A 341 13.25 2.74 -16.90
C PHE A 341 12.65 2.23 -15.59
N TYR A 342 11.98 1.06 -15.60
CA TYR A 342 11.41 0.46 -14.40
C TYR A 342 12.48 0.23 -13.32
N LEU A 343 13.63 -0.34 -13.70
CA LEU A 343 14.72 -0.62 -12.75
C LEU A 343 15.26 0.66 -12.10
N ILE A 344 15.42 1.72 -12.87
CA ILE A 344 15.90 3.02 -12.36
C ILE A 344 14.82 3.68 -11.50
N TRP A 345 13.59 3.73 -11.99
CA TRP A 345 12.45 4.35 -11.30
C TRP A 345 12.16 3.70 -9.96
N TYR A 346 11.95 2.39 -9.99
CA TYR A 346 11.62 1.65 -8.78
C TYR A 346 12.80 1.57 -7.79
N GLY A 347 14.03 1.45 -8.29
CA GLY A 347 15.23 1.51 -7.46
C GLY A 347 15.34 2.86 -6.73
N GLY A 348 15.12 3.98 -7.44
CA GLY A 348 15.11 5.32 -6.84
C GLY A 348 13.98 5.50 -5.83
N LEU A 349 12.75 5.09 -6.19
CA LEU A 349 11.60 5.11 -5.30
C LEU A 349 11.85 4.30 -4.03
N ARG A 350 12.41 3.09 -4.18
CA ARG A 350 12.65 2.21 -3.04
C ARG A 350 13.67 2.77 -2.05
N ILE A 351 14.73 3.45 -2.52
CA ILE A 351 15.65 4.15 -1.63
C ILE A 351 14.93 5.22 -0.82
N PHE A 352 14.07 6.02 -1.47
CA PHE A 352 13.29 7.06 -0.80
C PHE A 352 12.34 6.46 0.25
N ILE A 353 11.56 5.46 -0.11
CA ILE A 353 10.61 4.81 0.82
C ILE A 353 11.35 4.12 1.99
N GLU A 354 12.49 3.46 1.72
CA GLU A 354 13.28 2.79 2.76
C GLU A 354 13.83 3.76 3.81
N SER A 355 14.06 5.02 3.43
CA SER A 355 14.48 6.04 4.39
C SER A 355 13.38 6.42 5.39
N MET A 356 12.12 6.19 5.04
CA MET A 356 10.94 6.50 5.89
C MET A 356 10.48 5.30 6.73
N ARG A 357 10.93 4.08 6.42
CA ARG A 357 10.47 2.86 7.11
C ARG A 357 11.10 2.69 8.48
N THR A 358 10.31 2.18 9.42
CA THR A 358 10.72 1.85 10.79
C THR A 358 11.24 0.43 10.93
N ASP A 359 10.96 -0.45 9.96
CA ASP A 359 11.28 -1.88 9.95
C ASP A 359 12.24 -2.29 8.80
N PRO A 360 13.42 -1.64 8.63
CA PRO A 360 14.33 -1.98 7.55
C PRO A 360 14.98 -3.34 7.79
N LEU A 361 15.01 -4.19 6.76
CA LEU A 361 15.82 -5.40 6.79
C LEU A 361 17.29 -5.01 6.62
N VAL A 362 18.09 -5.31 7.64
CA VAL A 362 19.52 -5.04 7.65
C VAL A 362 20.34 -6.33 7.59
N PHE A 363 21.50 -6.25 7.00
CA PHE A 363 22.53 -7.30 7.02
C PHE A 363 23.89 -6.66 7.22
N GLU A 364 24.83 -7.45 7.72
CA GLU A 364 26.19 -6.99 8.00
C GLU A 364 27.19 -7.68 7.07
N ILE A 365 28.03 -6.89 6.39
CA ILE A 365 29.16 -7.39 5.61
C ILE A 365 30.43 -6.61 6.04
N PHE A 366 31.46 -7.31 6.44
CA PHE A 366 32.73 -6.74 6.89
C PHE A 366 32.59 -5.68 8.00
N GLY A 367 31.65 -5.89 8.94
CA GLY A 367 31.42 -4.94 10.04
C GLY A 367 30.59 -3.69 9.65
N ILE A 368 30.09 -3.63 8.40
CA ILE A 368 29.25 -2.52 7.93
C ILE A 368 27.80 -3.01 7.85
N THR A 369 26.92 -2.38 8.65
CA THR A 369 25.48 -2.63 8.59
C THR A 369 24.86 -1.91 7.40
N MET A 370 24.25 -2.68 6.51
CA MET A 370 23.60 -2.15 5.30
C MET A 370 22.13 -2.55 5.25
N LYS A 371 21.28 -1.63 4.77
CA LYS A 371 19.86 -1.94 4.49
C LYS A 371 19.76 -2.74 3.19
N SER A 372 19.19 -3.95 3.27
CA SER A 372 19.06 -4.87 2.14
C SER A 372 18.35 -4.22 0.94
N ALA A 373 17.25 -3.51 1.20
CA ALA A 373 16.50 -2.83 0.16
C ALA A 373 17.33 -1.71 -0.52
N THR A 374 18.14 -0.97 0.22
CA THR A 374 19.00 0.09 -0.36
C THR A 374 20.04 -0.48 -1.30
N VAL A 375 20.73 -1.55 -0.87
CA VAL A 375 21.75 -2.21 -1.72
C VAL A 375 21.12 -2.77 -2.99
N THR A 376 20.01 -3.51 -2.86
CA THR A 376 19.28 -4.05 -4.01
C THR A 376 18.83 -2.94 -4.96
N SER A 377 18.37 -1.81 -4.44
CA SER A 377 17.93 -0.66 -5.23
C SER A 377 19.06 -0.01 -6.01
N ILE A 378 20.23 0.15 -5.40
CA ILE A 378 21.43 0.66 -6.10
C ILE A 378 21.81 -0.30 -7.24
N LEU A 379 21.82 -1.61 -6.99
CA LEU A 379 22.08 -2.61 -8.03
C LEU A 379 21.07 -2.54 -9.16
N MET A 380 19.77 -2.34 -8.84
CA MET A 380 18.72 -2.16 -9.86
C MET A 380 18.97 -0.91 -10.72
N ILE A 381 19.34 0.22 -10.11
CA ILE A 381 19.64 1.46 -10.85
C ILE A 381 20.84 1.24 -11.78
N LEU A 382 21.92 0.65 -11.29
CA LEU A 382 23.11 0.36 -12.09
C LEU A 382 22.80 -0.60 -13.23
N ALA A 383 22.02 -1.66 -12.96
CA ALA A 383 21.57 -2.60 -13.97
C ALA A 383 20.68 -1.93 -15.02
N GLY A 384 19.76 -1.04 -14.62
CA GLY A 384 18.90 -0.28 -15.53
C GLY A 384 19.71 0.65 -16.44
N ILE A 385 20.68 1.39 -15.90
CA ILE A 385 21.58 2.24 -16.69
C ILE A 385 22.40 1.38 -17.66
N GLY A 386 23.05 0.33 -17.17
CA GLY A 386 23.86 -0.57 -17.98
C GLY A 386 23.05 -1.23 -19.10
N LEU A 387 21.82 -1.65 -18.80
CA LEU A 387 20.91 -2.23 -19.80
C LEU A 387 20.53 -1.21 -20.87
N SER A 388 20.20 0.03 -20.52
CA SER A 388 19.87 1.08 -21.49
C SER A 388 21.05 1.36 -22.41
N VAL A 389 22.28 1.47 -21.87
CA VAL A 389 23.50 1.66 -22.67
C VAL A 389 23.74 0.46 -23.59
N PHE A 390 23.64 -0.76 -23.08
CA PHE A 390 23.79 -1.99 -23.89
C PHE A 390 22.80 -2.02 -25.07
N ILE A 391 21.51 -1.74 -24.81
CA ILE A 391 20.48 -1.75 -25.85
C ILE A 391 20.79 -0.74 -26.94
N ARG A 392 21.14 0.48 -26.60
CA ARG A 392 21.45 1.54 -27.56
C ARG A 392 22.69 1.27 -28.41
N LEU A 393 23.69 0.61 -27.80
CA LEU A 393 24.93 0.27 -28.53
C LEU A 393 24.78 -0.97 -29.42
N ARG A 394 24.03 -1.99 -28.97
CA ARG A 394 24.01 -3.31 -29.60
C ARG A 394 22.72 -3.65 -30.38
N ARG A 395 21.62 -2.93 -30.15
CA ARG A 395 20.30 -3.27 -30.69
C ARG A 395 19.70 -2.15 -31.56
N LYS A 396 20.51 -1.54 -32.39
CA LYS A 396 20.05 -0.49 -33.34
C LYS A 396 18.93 -1.03 -34.24
N GLY A 397 17.85 -0.23 -34.42
CA GLY A 397 16.71 -0.58 -35.29
C GLY A 397 15.65 -1.50 -34.66
N MET A 398 15.80 -1.91 -33.39
CA MET A 398 14.79 -2.68 -32.65
C MET A 398 14.01 -1.75 -31.71
N ASP A 399 13.30 -0.80 -32.27
CA ASP A 399 12.56 0.24 -31.54
C ASP A 399 11.05 0.16 -31.77
N TYR A 400 10.32 0.98 -31.04
CA TYR A 400 8.85 1.05 -31.14
C TYR A 400 8.33 1.70 -32.43
N SER A 401 9.21 2.15 -33.35
CA SER A 401 8.80 2.63 -34.67
C SER A 401 8.16 1.54 -35.54
N THR A 402 8.54 0.28 -35.28
CA THR A 402 7.95 -0.89 -35.94
C THR A 402 6.60 -1.32 -35.36
N ALA A 403 6.19 -0.74 -34.21
CA ALA A 403 4.93 -1.07 -33.57
C ALA A 403 3.74 -0.50 -34.37
N LYS A 404 2.73 -1.35 -34.56
CA LYS A 404 1.49 -0.94 -35.23
C LYS A 404 0.74 0.05 -34.36
N ASN A 405 0.10 1.00 -35.00
CA ASN A 405 -0.77 2.07 -34.48
C ASN A 405 -0.55 2.50 -33.00
N PRO A 406 -0.14 3.74 -32.70
CA PRO A 406 0.21 4.17 -31.35
C PRO A 406 -0.95 4.30 -30.36
N TRP A 407 -2.21 4.24 -30.77
CA TRP A 407 -3.33 4.61 -29.90
C TRP A 407 -4.40 3.53 -29.68
N PHE A 408 -4.39 2.42 -30.46
CA PHE A 408 -5.42 1.37 -30.35
C PHE A 408 -4.81 -0.04 -30.40
#